data_e6f77de73a6e13c7872d121be4f912a2
#
_entry.id   e6f77de73a6e13c7872d121be4f912a2
#
_cell.length_a   1.000
_cell.length_b   1.000
_cell.length_c   1.000
_cell.angle_alpha   90.00
_cell.angle_beta   90.00
_cell.angle_gamma   90.00
#
_symmetry.space_group_name_H-M   'P 1'
#
loop_
_entity.id
_entity.type
_entity.pdbx_description
1 polymer ?
#
loop_
_entity_poly.entity_id
_entity_poly.type
_entity_poly.pdbx_seq_one_letter_code
_entity_poly.pdbx_strand_id
1 'polypeptide(L)'
;MDQLNKSLTPVRFVDSHRVQSPAIKHDANLASCKAKLQGLVANLQSNYAKWQMAQQRGTSLCYAIEARKTRCYDNADNGYFPEDLHMSCDKLAIITSIFVDIFTNTREILRQLRGLTLLAGITSNVIFYRTWKLTEFVSFTEELVKRYRQESMVKQHVMRNIAHSTSRAQLIAHTTKWEFPEHVDAYVNLVFLLLAEEVKS
;
A
#
# COMPACT_ATOMS: atom_id res chain seq x y z
N MET A 1 30.26 39.56 75.61
CA MET A 1 28.87 39.88 75.18
C MET A 1 28.93 40.05 73.70
N ASP A 2 28.71 38.96 72.96
CA ASP A 2 28.55 39.08 71.52
C ASP A 2 27.61 37.97 71.07
N GLN A 3 26.45 38.39 70.58
CA GLN A 3 25.42 37.54 70.08
C GLN A 3 25.75 37.20 68.64
N LEU A 4 25.99 35.94 68.36
CA LEU A 4 26.06 35.39 66.99
C LEU A 4 24.65 35.19 66.42
N ASN A 5 24.26 36.11 65.57
CA ASN A 5 23.05 36.03 64.78
C ASN A 5 23.28 35.08 63.59
N LYS A 6 22.87 33.80 63.71
CA LYS A 6 22.89 32.84 62.59
C LYS A 6 21.65 33.08 61.78
N SER A 7 21.83 33.75 60.65
CA SER A 7 20.81 33.81 59.55
C SER A 7 20.59 32.45 58.97
N LEU A 8 19.43 31.87 59.20
CA LEU A 8 18.96 30.65 58.49
C LEU A 8 18.39 31.05 57.10
N THR A 9 19.14 30.81 56.07
CA THR A 9 18.65 30.93 54.74
C THR A 9 17.60 29.83 54.46
N PRO A 10 16.41 30.13 53.90
CA PRO A 10 15.42 29.11 53.57
C PRO A 10 15.92 28.28 52.39
N VAL A 11 16.01 26.97 52.61
CA VAL A 11 16.26 26.01 51.55
C VAL A 11 15.08 26.06 50.60
N ARG A 12 15.30 26.57 49.40
CA ARG A 12 14.33 26.41 48.30
C ARG A 12 14.24 24.93 47.97
N PHE A 13 13.09 24.32 48.24
CA PHE A 13 12.70 23.05 47.64
C PHE A 13 12.63 23.27 46.14
N VAL A 14 13.58 22.74 45.41
CA VAL A 14 13.48 22.58 43.95
C VAL A 14 12.38 21.57 43.73
N ASP A 15 11.29 22.01 43.08
CA ASP A 15 10.22 21.11 42.63
C ASP A 15 10.84 19.92 41.91
N SER A 16 10.79 18.78 42.55
CA SER A 16 11.17 17.51 41.96
C SER A 16 10.34 17.32 40.71
N HIS A 17 10.99 17.36 39.55
CA HIS A 17 10.39 16.95 38.30
C HIS A 17 9.53 15.73 38.55
N ARG A 18 8.24 15.87 38.31
CA ARG A 18 7.24 14.81 38.41
C ARG A 18 7.71 13.69 37.53
N VAL A 19 8.40 12.71 38.10
CA VAL A 19 8.79 11.48 37.36
C VAL A 19 7.50 10.78 36.99
N GLN A 20 7.10 10.93 35.74
CA GLN A 20 5.95 10.24 35.24
C GLN A 20 6.15 8.74 35.46
N SER A 21 5.21 8.10 36.13
CA SER A 21 5.24 6.65 36.38
C SER A 21 5.46 5.86 35.09
N PRO A 22 6.26 4.78 35.11
CA PRO A 22 6.52 3.95 33.93
C PRO A 22 5.25 3.48 33.22
N ALA A 23 4.18 3.20 33.96
CA ALA A 23 2.88 2.82 33.43
C ALA A 23 2.25 3.90 32.54
N ILE A 24 2.30 5.18 32.94
CA ILE A 24 1.73 6.29 32.15
C ILE A 24 2.48 6.46 30.82
N LYS A 25 3.79 6.27 30.82
CA LYS A 25 4.59 6.31 29.57
C LYS A 25 4.27 5.14 28.64
N HIS A 26 4.02 3.96 29.20
CA HIS A 26 3.67 2.77 28.43
C HIS A 26 2.31 2.93 27.74
N ASP A 27 1.30 3.42 28.43
CA ASP A 27 -0.04 3.62 27.87
C ASP A 27 -0.05 4.73 26.80
N ALA A 28 0.69 5.83 27.00
CA ALA A 28 0.85 6.87 25.99
C ALA A 28 1.56 6.36 24.73
N ASN A 29 2.56 5.50 24.87
CA ASN A 29 3.23 4.87 23.73
C ASN A 29 2.29 3.93 22.96
N LEU A 30 1.48 3.13 23.66
CA LEU A 30 0.50 2.25 23.04
C LEU A 30 -0.55 3.02 22.25
N ALA A 31 -1.10 4.10 22.81
CA ALA A 31 -2.06 4.95 22.12
C ALA A 31 -1.47 5.59 20.86
N SER A 32 -0.23 6.07 20.93
CA SER A 32 0.49 6.63 19.79
C SER A 32 0.73 5.57 18.70
N CYS A 33 1.11 4.36 19.09
CA CYS A 33 1.30 3.25 18.15
C CYS A 33 -0.02 2.83 17.50
N LYS A 34 -1.13 2.78 18.23
CA LYS A 34 -2.45 2.50 17.70
C LYS A 34 -2.87 3.54 16.67
N ALA A 35 -2.72 4.82 16.95
CA ALA A 35 -3.04 5.91 16.02
C ALA A 35 -2.21 5.81 14.73
N LYS A 36 -0.90 5.52 14.84
CA LYS A 36 -0.04 5.33 13.69
C LYS A 36 -0.42 4.10 12.88
N LEU A 37 -0.71 2.97 13.53
CA LEU A 37 -1.20 1.76 12.87
C LEU A 37 -2.50 2.03 12.12
N GLN A 38 -3.43 2.76 12.71
CA GLN A 38 -4.69 3.15 12.07
C GLN A 38 -4.46 3.92 10.77
N GLY A 39 -3.54 4.89 10.75
CA GLY A 39 -3.16 5.62 9.54
C GLY A 39 -2.55 4.72 8.47
N LEU A 40 -1.68 3.77 8.86
CA LEU A 40 -1.07 2.83 7.93
C LEU A 40 -2.10 1.87 7.32
N VAL A 41 -3.05 1.37 8.11
CA VAL A 41 -4.15 0.53 7.63
C VAL A 41 -5.05 1.29 6.66
N ALA A 42 -5.43 2.52 6.98
CA ALA A 42 -6.22 3.36 6.07
C ALA A 42 -5.50 3.58 4.73
N ASN A 43 -4.17 3.76 4.75
CA ASN A 43 -3.37 3.88 3.54
C ASN A 43 -3.34 2.57 2.73
N LEU A 44 -3.26 1.39 3.38
CA LEU A 44 -3.36 0.09 2.69
C LEU A 44 -4.71 -0.06 1.99
N GLN A 45 -5.81 0.27 2.66
CA GLN A 45 -7.16 0.22 2.10
C GLN A 45 -7.32 1.20 0.91
N SER A 46 -6.77 2.41 1.04
CA SER A 46 -6.74 3.40 -0.05
C SER A 46 -5.95 2.91 -1.27
N ASN A 47 -4.78 2.30 -1.05
CA ASN A 47 -3.98 1.71 -2.12
C ASN A 47 -4.73 0.58 -2.83
N TYR A 48 -5.44 -0.26 -2.09
CA TYR A 48 -6.26 -1.34 -2.66
C TYR A 48 -7.42 -0.80 -3.50
N ALA A 49 -8.13 0.21 -3.03
CA ALA A 49 -9.19 0.86 -3.80
C ALA A 49 -8.65 1.50 -5.11
N LYS A 50 -7.48 2.16 -5.05
CA LYS A 50 -6.79 2.68 -6.24
C LYS A 50 -6.39 1.56 -7.20
N TRP A 51 -5.93 0.42 -6.66
CA TRP A 51 -5.61 -0.77 -7.46
C TRP A 51 -6.82 -1.23 -8.27
N GLN A 52 -7.97 -1.42 -7.61
CA GLN A 52 -9.20 -1.88 -8.27
C GLN A 52 -9.63 -0.93 -9.39
N MET A 53 -9.61 0.39 -9.13
CA MET A 53 -9.94 1.39 -10.16
C MET A 53 -8.97 1.38 -11.34
N ALA A 54 -7.66 1.26 -11.08
CA ALA A 54 -6.64 1.19 -12.11
C ALA A 54 -6.78 -0.10 -12.94
N GLN A 55 -7.08 -1.22 -12.28
CA GLN A 55 -7.34 -2.50 -12.93
C GLN A 55 -8.50 -2.40 -13.90
N GLN A 56 -9.64 -1.88 -13.47
CA GLN A 56 -10.83 -1.74 -14.32
C GLN A 56 -10.60 -0.80 -15.51
N ARG A 57 -9.98 0.36 -15.28
CA ARG A 57 -9.69 1.34 -16.33
C ARG A 57 -8.70 0.78 -17.35
N GLY A 58 -7.67 0.09 -16.88
CA GLY A 58 -6.69 -0.52 -17.77
C GLY A 58 -7.26 -1.66 -18.58
N THR A 59 -8.16 -2.48 -18.03
CA THR A 59 -8.90 -3.51 -18.78
C THR A 59 -9.68 -2.89 -19.94
N SER A 60 -10.42 -1.80 -19.68
CA SER A 60 -11.15 -1.10 -20.74
C SER A 60 -10.23 -0.55 -21.85
N LEU A 61 -9.03 -0.07 -21.49
CA LEU A 61 -8.04 0.40 -22.45
C LEU A 61 -7.43 -0.75 -23.28
N CYS A 62 -7.15 -1.90 -22.65
CA CYS A 62 -6.66 -3.08 -23.36
C CYS A 62 -7.67 -3.56 -24.39
N TYR A 63 -8.95 -3.63 -24.05
CA TYR A 63 -10.02 -3.97 -25.00
C TYR A 63 -10.14 -2.92 -26.14
N ALA A 64 -9.99 -1.64 -25.84
CA ALA A 64 -10.01 -0.60 -26.86
C ALA A 64 -8.83 -0.73 -27.84
N ILE A 65 -7.63 -1.07 -27.35
CA ILE A 65 -6.45 -1.35 -28.18
C ILE A 65 -6.68 -2.59 -29.02
N GLU A 66 -7.16 -3.68 -28.41
CA GLU A 66 -7.47 -4.94 -29.09
C GLU A 66 -8.46 -4.74 -30.24
N ALA A 67 -9.58 -4.05 -29.97
CA ALA A 67 -10.61 -3.81 -30.99
C ALA A 67 -10.08 -3.00 -32.19
N ARG A 68 -9.24 -1.98 -31.93
CA ARG A 68 -8.64 -1.17 -33.00
C ARG A 68 -7.67 -1.95 -33.85
N LYS A 69 -6.76 -2.69 -33.22
CA LYS A 69 -5.77 -3.51 -33.93
C LYS A 69 -6.43 -4.66 -34.70
N THR A 70 -7.46 -5.27 -34.14
CA THR A 70 -8.21 -6.32 -34.84
C THR A 70 -8.81 -5.82 -36.15
N ARG A 71 -9.38 -4.59 -36.15
CA ARG A 71 -9.90 -3.98 -37.41
C ARG A 71 -8.81 -3.77 -38.45
N CYS A 72 -7.59 -3.42 -38.05
CA CYS A 72 -6.46 -3.26 -38.96
C CYS A 72 -6.08 -4.61 -39.63
N TYR A 73 -6.10 -5.71 -38.87
CA TYR A 73 -5.83 -7.03 -39.42
C TYR A 73 -6.90 -7.49 -40.44
N ASP A 74 -8.19 -7.11 -40.21
CA ASP A 74 -9.27 -7.46 -41.09
C ASP A 74 -9.24 -6.69 -42.41
N ASN A 75 -8.73 -5.45 -42.40
CA ASN A 75 -8.69 -4.57 -43.56
C ASN A 75 -7.44 -4.75 -44.44
N ALA A 76 -6.65 -5.83 -44.24
CA ALA A 76 -5.41 -6.13 -44.97
C ALA A 76 -4.36 -5.00 -44.96
N ASP A 77 -4.49 -4.03 -44.09
CA ASP A 77 -3.55 -2.92 -43.91
C ASP A 77 -2.35 -3.41 -43.09
N ASN A 78 -1.57 -4.30 -43.70
CA ASN A 78 -0.44 -4.98 -43.09
C ASN A 78 0.65 -3.97 -42.70
N GLY A 79 0.62 -3.49 -41.45
CA GLY A 79 1.69 -2.71 -40.86
C GLY A 79 1.35 -1.27 -40.50
N TYR A 80 0.14 -0.79 -40.75
CA TYR A 80 -0.27 0.54 -40.33
C TYR A 80 -0.61 0.57 -38.83
N PHE A 81 0.06 1.47 -38.12
CA PHE A 81 -0.25 1.74 -36.72
C PHE A 81 -1.39 2.79 -36.70
N PRO A 82 -2.62 2.46 -36.23
CA PRO A 82 -3.72 3.41 -36.26
C PRO A 82 -3.37 4.66 -35.46
N GLU A 83 -3.59 5.86 -36.03
CA GLU A 83 -3.29 7.14 -35.36
C GLU A 83 -3.91 7.25 -33.96
N ASP A 84 -5.15 6.77 -33.83
CA ASP A 84 -5.86 6.75 -32.54
C ASP A 84 -5.30 5.79 -31.50
N LEU A 85 -4.44 4.85 -31.88
CA LEU A 85 -3.87 3.86 -30.96
C LEU A 85 -2.94 4.51 -29.94
N HIS A 86 -2.19 5.53 -30.36
CA HIS A 86 -1.25 6.28 -29.51
C HIS A 86 -1.93 6.80 -28.25
N MET A 87 -3.09 7.45 -28.37
CA MET A 87 -3.83 7.97 -27.23
C MET A 87 -4.23 6.91 -26.20
N SER A 88 -4.56 5.70 -26.67
CA SER A 88 -4.92 4.58 -25.79
C SER A 88 -3.69 4.01 -25.10
N CYS A 89 -2.57 3.93 -25.79
CA CYS A 89 -1.29 3.49 -25.24
C CYS A 89 -0.76 4.46 -24.17
N ASP A 90 -0.84 5.76 -24.41
CA ASP A 90 -0.43 6.79 -23.44
C ASP A 90 -1.27 6.72 -22.15
N LYS A 91 -2.60 6.60 -22.31
CA LYS A 91 -3.50 6.40 -21.16
C LYS A 91 -3.16 5.12 -20.41
N LEU A 92 -2.86 4.02 -21.12
CA LEU A 92 -2.47 2.75 -20.50
C LEU A 92 -1.14 2.87 -19.76
N ALA A 93 -0.18 3.64 -20.30
CA ALA A 93 1.09 3.92 -19.62
C ALA A 93 0.88 4.69 -18.31
N ILE A 94 0.00 5.70 -18.30
CA ILE A 94 -0.39 6.45 -17.09
C ILE A 94 -1.04 5.50 -16.06
N ILE A 95 -1.98 4.65 -16.49
CA ILE A 95 -2.61 3.68 -15.58
C ILE A 95 -1.57 2.69 -15.03
N THR A 96 -0.61 2.28 -15.86
CA THR A 96 0.45 1.36 -15.45
C THR A 96 1.35 1.97 -14.38
N SER A 97 1.64 3.27 -14.44
CA SER A 97 2.44 3.94 -13.40
C SER A 97 1.76 3.90 -12.03
N ILE A 98 0.43 3.93 -11.96
CA ILE A 98 -0.33 3.83 -10.71
C ILE A 98 -0.01 2.51 -9.96
N PHE A 99 0.15 1.41 -10.67
CA PHE A 99 0.52 0.12 -10.04
C PHE A 99 1.92 0.16 -9.42
N VAL A 100 2.86 0.85 -10.06
CA VAL A 100 4.22 1.05 -9.52
C VAL A 100 4.19 1.92 -8.27
N ASP A 101 3.38 2.98 -8.29
CA ASP A 101 3.21 3.88 -7.14
C ASP A 101 2.57 3.14 -5.95
N ILE A 102 1.55 2.31 -6.20
CA ILE A 102 0.91 1.47 -5.17
C ILE A 102 1.91 0.50 -4.56
N PHE A 103 2.71 -0.18 -5.38
CA PHE A 103 3.78 -1.05 -4.89
C PHE A 103 4.78 -0.28 -4.02
N THR A 104 5.24 0.88 -4.47
CA THR A 104 6.22 1.71 -3.75
C THR A 104 5.66 2.21 -2.41
N ASN A 105 4.42 2.69 -2.42
CA ASN A 105 3.73 3.13 -1.21
C ASN A 105 3.50 1.98 -0.22
N THR A 106 3.10 0.81 -0.71
CA THR A 106 2.88 -0.36 0.17
C THR A 106 4.19 -0.84 0.79
N ARG A 107 5.31 -0.79 0.06
CA ARG A 107 6.66 -1.07 0.59
C ARG A 107 7.06 -0.08 1.69
N GLU A 108 6.72 1.19 1.55
CA GLU A 108 6.98 2.20 2.58
C GLU A 108 6.11 1.95 3.82
N ILE A 109 4.83 1.58 3.65
CA ILE A 109 3.95 1.18 4.75
C ILE A 109 4.54 -0.01 5.51
N LEU A 110 5.05 -1.02 4.80
CA LEU A 110 5.72 -2.17 5.41
C LEU A 110 6.94 -1.74 6.25
N ARG A 111 7.76 -0.83 5.72
CA ARG A 111 8.91 -0.29 6.47
C ARG A 111 8.48 0.37 7.77
N GLN A 112 7.38 1.12 7.73
CA GLN A 112 6.84 1.80 8.92
C GLN A 112 6.22 0.82 9.91
N LEU A 113 5.50 -0.21 9.45
CA LEU A 113 4.97 -1.29 10.29
C LEU A 113 6.10 -2.03 11.02
N ARG A 114 7.18 -2.38 10.31
CA ARG A 114 8.38 -2.98 10.92
C ARG A 114 9.02 -2.04 11.94
N GLY A 115 9.05 -0.74 11.68
CA GLY A 115 9.50 0.25 12.65
C GLY A 115 8.67 0.27 13.93
N LEU A 116 7.34 0.10 13.82
CA LEU A 116 6.46 0.00 14.99
C LEU A 116 6.75 -1.25 15.84
N THR A 117 7.12 -2.37 15.24
CA THR A 117 7.47 -3.59 16.01
C THR A 117 8.77 -3.43 16.80
N LEU A 118 9.66 -2.53 16.37
CA LEU A 118 10.94 -2.28 17.04
C LEU A 118 10.83 -1.26 18.18
N LEU A 119 9.70 -0.55 18.33
CA LEU A 119 9.53 0.39 19.42
C LEU A 119 9.52 -0.35 20.76
N ALA A 120 10.44 0.03 21.62
CA ALA A 120 10.64 -0.59 22.91
C ALA A 120 9.35 -0.58 23.75
N GLY A 121 9.00 -1.73 24.31
CA GLY A 121 7.84 -1.91 25.18
C GLY A 121 6.57 -2.40 24.49
N ILE A 122 6.53 -2.50 23.17
CA ILE A 122 5.43 -3.17 22.48
C ILE A 122 5.78 -4.65 22.40
N THR A 123 5.15 -5.45 23.22
CA THR A 123 5.28 -6.89 23.13
C THR A 123 4.61 -7.37 21.86
N SER A 124 5.20 -8.37 21.21
CA SER A 124 4.65 -8.99 19.98
C SER A 124 3.22 -9.53 20.14
N ASN A 125 2.70 -9.58 21.38
CA ASN A 125 1.38 -10.12 21.72
C ASN A 125 0.29 -9.05 21.90
N VAL A 126 0.58 -7.75 21.73
CA VAL A 126 -0.44 -6.71 21.86
C VAL A 126 -1.40 -6.76 20.66
N ILE A 127 -2.69 -6.91 20.97
CA ILE A 127 -3.79 -6.83 20.00
C ILE A 127 -4.31 -5.39 20.01
N PHE A 128 -4.26 -4.72 18.85
CA PHE A 128 -4.68 -3.32 18.73
C PHE A 128 -6.15 -3.14 18.36
N TYR A 129 -6.75 -4.16 17.74
CA TYR A 129 -8.14 -4.16 17.30
C TYR A 129 -8.89 -5.36 17.87
N ARG A 130 -9.40 -6.27 17.05
CA ARG A 130 -10.19 -7.43 17.49
C ARG A 130 -9.33 -8.64 17.82
N THR A 131 -8.52 -9.06 16.85
CA THR A 131 -7.76 -10.31 16.93
C THR A 131 -6.32 -10.19 16.46
N TRP A 132 -6.02 -9.26 15.55
CA TRP A 132 -4.71 -9.17 14.92
C TRP A 132 -3.67 -8.50 15.82
N LYS A 133 -2.55 -9.17 15.95
CA LYS A 133 -1.33 -8.62 16.50
C LYS A 133 -0.61 -7.78 15.45
N LEU A 134 0.31 -6.92 15.86
CA LEU A 134 1.09 -6.09 14.94
C LEU A 134 1.89 -6.94 13.93
N THR A 135 2.36 -8.13 14.34
CA THR A 135 3.07 -9.08 13.48
C THR A 135 2.21 -9.58 12.31
N GLU A 136 0.90 -9.71 12.49
CA GLU A 136 -0.03 -10.15 11.44
C GLU A 136 -0.22 -9.06 10.39
N PHE A 137 -0.30 -7.78 10.80
CA PHE A 137 -0.27 -6.65 9.86
C PHE A 137 1.02 -6.59 9.05
N VAL A 138 2.18 -6.88 9.69
CA VAL A 138 3.47 -6.95 9.01
C VAL A 138 3.47 -8.08 7.98
N SER A 139 3.14 -9.31 8.39
CA SER A 139 3.15 -10.49 7.50
C SER A 139 2.19 -10.34 6.31
N PHE A 140 0.99 -9.81 6.55
CA PHE A 140 0.05 -9.49 5.48
C PHE A 140 0.63 -8.47 4.50
N THR A 141 1.21 -7.38 5.02
CA THR A 141 1.77 -6.34 4.16
C THR A 141 3.00 -6.82 3.39
N GLU A 142 3.81 -7.73 3.94
CA GLU A 142 4.93 -8.38 3.25
C GLU A 142 4.46 -9.18 2.03
N GLU A 143 3.43 -10.01 2.21
CA GLU A 143 2.86 -10.77 1.10
C GLU A 143 2.22 -9.83 0.06
N LEU A 144 1.56 -8.77 0.50
CA LEU A 144 0.97 -7.78 -0.40
C LEU A 144 2.04 -7.05 -1.24
N VAL A 145 3.16 -6.65 -0.63
CA VAL A 145 4.30 -6.03 -1.35
C VAL A 145 4.83 -6.97 -2.42
N LYS A 146 5.01 -8.26 -2.11
CA LYS A 146 5.48 -9.26 -3.06
C LYS A 146 4.51 -9.39 -4.24
N ARG A 147 3.21 -9.52 -3.97
CA ARG A 147 2.15 -9.67 -4.97
C ARG A 147 2.00 -8.43 -5.85
N TYR A 148 1.99 -7.24 -5.26
CA TYR A 148 1.94 -5.98 -6.02
C TYR A 148 3.16 -5.79 -6.91
N ARG A 149 4.35 -6.18 -6.45
CA ARG A 149 5.56 -6.16 -7.28
C ARG A 149 5.42 -7.05 -8.51
N GLN A 150 5.02 -8.30 -8.31
CA GLN A 150 4.88 -9.27 -9.39
C GLN A 150 3.82 -8.81 -10.40
N GLU A 151 2.65 -8.40 -9.91
CA GLU A 151 1.57 -7.95 -10.77
C GLU A 151 1.90 -6.64 -11.51
N SER A 152 2.60 -5.69 -10.89
CA SER A 152 3.03 -4.46 -11.57
C SER A 152 3.98 -4.76 -12.73
N MET A 153 4.82 -5.79 -12.62
CA MET A 153 5.69 -6.24 -13.72
C MET A 153 4.87 -6.83 -14.88
N VAL A 154 3.80 -7.60 -14.58
CA VAL A 154 2.88 -8.12 -15.60
C VAL A 154 2.19 -6.95 -16.32
N LYS A 155 1.68 -5.96 -15.58
CA LYS A 155 1.02 -4.78 -16.19
C LYS A 155 1.99 -3.98 -17.07
N GLN A 156 3.22 -3.77 -16.62
CA GLN A 156 4.27 -3.13 -17.44
C GLN A 156 4.58 -3.93 -18.71
N HIS A 157 4.66 -5.26 -18.60
CA HIS A 157 4.89 -6.12 -19.76
C HIS A 157 3.76 -5.99 -20.77
N VAL A 158 2.50 -6.08 -20.34
CA VAL A 158 1.33 -5.90 -21.22
C VAL A 158 1.35 -4.52 -21.87
N MET A 159 1.53 -3.45 -21.10
CA MET A 159 1.56 -2.08 -21.60
C MET A 159 2.60 -1.89 -22.72
N ARG A 160 3.80 -2.47 -22.56
CA ARG A 160 4.88 -2.35 -23.56
C ARG A 160 4.63 -3.14 -24.83
N ASN A 161 3.86 -4.23 -24.77
CA ASN A 161 3.79 -5.21 -25.85
C ASN A 161 2.44 -5.25 -26.58
N ILE A 162 1.33 -4.86 -25.93
CA ILE A 162 -0.01 -5.01 -26.51
C ILE A 162 -0.15 -4.28 -27.86
N ALA A 163 0.39 -3.09 -27.98
CA ALA A 163 0.36 -2.31 -29.24
C ALA A 163 1.23 -2.91 -30.34
N HIS A 164 2.27 -3.68 -29.98
CA HIS A 164 3.20 -4.31 -30.90
C HIS A 164 2.79 -5.75 -31.27
N SER A 165 1.65 -6.23 -30.80
CA SER A 165 1.13 -7.55 -31.15
C SER A 165 0.95 -7.68 -32.67
N THR A 166 1.39 -8.79 -33.24
CA THR A 166 1.33 -9.08 -34.70
C THR A 166 0.20 -10.03 -35.06
N SER A 167 -0.53 -10.56 -34.07
CA SER A 167 -1.65 -11.46 -34.27
C SER A 167 -2.77 -11.24 -33.27
N ARG A 168 -3.99 -11.67 -33.64
CA ARG A 168 -5.14 -11.64 -32.70
C ARG A 168 -4.88 -12.47 -31.44
N ALA A 169 -4.23 -13.63 -31.59
CA ALA A 169 -3.91 -14.47 -30.43
C ALA A 169 -3.03 -13.76 -29.40
N GLN A 170 -2.03 -12.99 -29.85
CA GLN A 170 -1.19 -12.17 -28.97
C GLN A 170 -2.00 -11.04 -28.29
N LEU A 171 -2.89 -10.37 -29.04
CA LEU A 171 -3.77 -9.34 -28.47
C LEU A 171 -4.64 -9.90 -27.35
N ILE A 172 -5.34 -10.99 -27.62
CA ILE A 172 -6.19 -11.68 -26.65
C ILE A 172 -5.36 -12.11 -25.42
N ALA A 173 -4.17 -12.68 -25.64
CA ALA A 173 -3.29 -13.07 -24.54
C ALA A 173 -2.88 -11.90 -23.64
N HIS A 174 -2.59 -10.71 -24.22
CA HIS A 174 -2.26 -9.51 -23.45
C HIS A 174 -3.48 -8.95 -22.71
N THR A 175 -4.65 -8.88 -23.36
CA THR A 175 -5.90 -8.42 -22.74
C THR A 175 -6.30 -9.34 -21.58
N THR A 176 -6.24 -10.66 -21.79
CA THR A 176 -6.53 -11.65 -20.74
C THR A 176 -5.58 -11.55 -19.55
N LYS A 177 -4.26 -11.38 -19.80
CA LYS A 177 -3.28 -11.17 -18.73
C LYS A 177 -3.53 -9.89 -17.92
N TRP A 178 -4.07 -8.87 -18.57
CA TRP A 178 -4.44 -7.65 -17.84
C TRP A 178 -5.72 -7.86 -17.03
N GLU A 179 -6.74 -8.44 -17.64
CA GLU A 179 -8.08 -8.59 -17.06
C GLU A 179 -8.09 -9.53 -15.85
N PHE A 180 -7.34 -10.63 -15.92
CA PHE A 180 -7.27 -11.64 -14.87
C PHE A 180 -5.91 -11.58 -14.16
N PRO A 181 -5.77 -10.75 -13.10
CA PRO A 181 -4.50 -10.62 -12.39
C PRO A 181 -4.16 -11.93 -11.67
N GLU A 182 -2.96 -12.43 -11.94
CA GLU A 182 -2.49 -13.70 -11.39
C GLU A 182 -2.07 -13.58 -9.92
N HIS A 183 -1.51 -12.45 -9.55
CA HIS A 183 -0.92 -12.25 -8.23
C HIS A 183 -1.82 -11.47 -7.26
N VAL A 184 -2.69 -10.60 -7.76
CA VAL A 184 -3.68 -9.86 -6.95
C VAL A 184 -5.05 -10.49 -7.21
N ASP A 185 -5.24 -11.64 -6.63
CA ASP A 185 -6.33 -12.59 -6.85
C ASP A 185 -7.41 -12.55 -5.75
N ALA A 186 -8.25 -13.57 -5.73
CA ALA A 186 -9.30 -13.75 -4.72
C ALA A 186 -8.76 -13.79 -3.28
N TYR A 187 -7.53 -14.26 -3.06
CA TYR A 187 -6.90 -14.26 -1.73
C TYR A 187 -6.69 -12.84 -1.24
N VAL A 188 -6.13 -11.93 -2.07
CA VAL A 188 -5.92 -10.52 -1.69
C VAL A 188 -7.26 -9.85 -1.38
N ASN A 189 -8.30 -10.11 -2.20
CA ASN A 189 -9.65 -9.61 -1.96
C ASN A 189 -10.20 -10.07 -0.61
N LEU A 190 -10.08 -11.37 -0.29
CA LEU A 190 -10.52 -11.93 0.97
C LEU A 190 -9.80 -11.30 2.16
N VAL A 191 -8.48 -11.15 2.08
CA VAL A 191 -7.71 -10.60 3.21
C VAL A 191 -8.04 -9.11 3.44
N PHE A 192 -8.34 -8.34 2.39
CA PHE A 192 -8.83 -6.97 2.57
C PHE A 192 -10.24 -6.91 3.19
N LEU A 193 -11.11 -7.88 2.92
CA LEU A 193 -12.39 -8.02 3.62
C LEU A 193 -12.17 -8.34 5.11
N LEU A 194 -11.28 -9.27 5.42
CA LEU A 194 -10.91 -9.59 6.81
C LEU A 194 -10.29 -8.39 7.53
N LEU A 195 -9.38 -7.65 6.85
CA LEU A 195 -8.80 -6.43 7.39
C LEU A 195 -9.87 -5.37 7.69
N ALA A 196 -10.85 -5.22 6.82
CA ALA A 196 -11.95 -4.28 7.03
C ALA A 196 -12.80 -4.66 8.26
N GLU A 197 -13.06 -5.96 8.47
CA GLU A 197 -13.76 -6.46 9.66
C GLU A 197 -12.91 -6.31 10.92
N GLU A 198 -11.60 -6.55 10.83
CA GLU A 198 -10.68 -6.45 11.96
C GLU A 198 -10.62 -5.04 12.54
N VAL A 199 -10.63 -4.02 11.70
CA VAL A 199 -10.49 -2.60 12.12
C VAL A 199 -11.83 -1.89 12.38
N LYS A 200 -12.96 -2.55 12.22
CA LYS A 200 -14.26 -2.02 12.64
C LYS A 200 -14.29 -1.88 14.17
N SER A 201 -14.47 -0.67 14.62
CA SER A 201 -14.63 -0.31 16.03
C SER A 201 -15.99 -0.69 16.54
#